data_dcf6fafb1d42fd22fb1fb331ac0aed84
#
_entry.id   dcf6fafb1d42fd22fb1fb331ac0aed84
#
_cell.length_a   1.000
_cell.length_b   1.000
_cell.length_c   1.000
_cell.angle_alpha   90.00
_cell.angle_beta   90.00
_cell.angle_gamma   90.00
#
_symmetry.space_group_name_H-M   'P 1'
#
loop_
_entity.id
_entity.type
_entity.pdbx_description
1 polymer ?
#
loop_
_entity_poly.entity_id
_entity_poly.type
_entity_poly.pdbx_seq_one_letter_code
_entity_poly.pdbx_strand_id
1 'polypeptide(L)'
;MTQYRLRPSEGVKLNKIEALKKDLTLALKAKNIRIQAPIPGLGLVGIEVPNDRRDVVSLREIVESPQFTKHTSKLAMCVGSGIAGDPVVCDMKDMPHLLIAGQTGSGK
;
A
#
# COMPACT_ATOMS: atom_id res chain seq x y z
N MET A 1 -0.66 -1.19 8.87
CA MET A 1 -1.76 -1.65 7.98
C MET A 1 -1.63 -3.16 7.82
N THR A 2 -2.73 -3.89 7.89
CA THR A 2 -2.76 -5.36 7.70
C THR A 2 -3.48 -5.67 6.39
N GLN A 3 -2.90 -6.52 5.55
CA GLN A 3 -3.54 -7.00 4.33
C GLN A 3 -3.96 -8.46 4.51
N TYR A 4 -5.25 -8.72 4.40
CA TYR A 4 -5.81 -10.07 4.32
C TYR A 4 -5.89 -10.48 2.85
N ARG A 5 -5.29 -11.61 2.51
CA ARG A 5 -5.30 -12.15 1.14
C ARG A 5 -6.28 -13.31 1.07
N LEU A 6 -7.26 -13.19 0.21
CA LEU A 6 -8.33 -14.14 0.04
C LEU A 6 -8.29 -14.75 -1.35
N ARG A 7 -8.55 -16.06 -1.44
CA ARG A 7 -8.79 -16.74 -2.71
C ARG A 7 -10.29 -16.94 -2.87
N PRO A 8 -10.96 -16.21 -3.77
CA PRO A 8 -12.38 -16.43 -4.02
C PRO A 8 -12.60 -17.85 -4.56
N SER A 9 -13.70 -18.47 -4.16
CA SER A 9 -14.13 -19.74 -4.78
C SER A 9 -14.51 -19.53 -6.24
N GLU A 10 -14.46 -20.59 -7.02
CA GLU A 10 -14.89 -20.56 -8.41
C GLU A 10 -16.32 -20.02 -8.54
N GLY A 11 -16.55 -19.16 -9.53
CA GLY A 11 -17.86 -18.55 -9.76
C GLY A 11 -18.19 -17.32 -8.91
N VAL A 12 -17.36 -16.94 -7.92
CA VAL A 12 -17.57 -15.70 -7.17
C VAL A 12 -17.06 -14.51 -7.98
N LYS A 13 -17.96 -13.60 -8.33
CA LYS A 13 -17.63 -12.38 -9.06
C LYS A 13 -16.95 -11.37 -8.10
N LEU A 14 -15.83 -10.78 -8.53
CA LEU A 14 -15.08 -9.79 -7.73
C LEU A 14 -15.92 -8.58 -7.32
N ASN A 15 -16.81 -8.13 -8.19
CA ASN A 15 -17.74 -7.02 -7.89
C ASN A 15 -18.63 -7.30 -6.66
N LYS A 16 -18.97 -8.56 -6.37
CA LYS A 16 -19.71 -8.91 -5.16
C LYS A 16 -18.88 -8.65 -3.90
N ILE A 17 -17.58 -8.92 -3.97
CA ILE A 17 -16.67 -8.67 -2.85
C ILE A 17 -16.48 -7.18 -2.64
N GLU A 18 -16.32 -6.40 -3.72
CA GLU A 18 -16.22 -4.95 -3.64
C GLU A 18 -17.49 -4.29 -3.10
N ALA A 19 -18.65 -4.80 -3.46
CA ALA A 19 -19.94 -4.31 -2.95
C ALA A 19 -20.07 -4.46 -1.43
N LEU A 20 -19.43 -5.47 -0.83
CA LEU A 20 -19.43 -5.71 0.62
C LEU A 20 -18.47 -4.78 1.40
N LYS A 21 -17.81 -3.84 0.74
CA LYS A 21 -16.83 -2.94 1.38
C LYS A 21 -17.39 -2.23 2.62
N LYS A 22 -18.63 -1.72 2.54
CA LYS A 22 -19.26 -1.00 3.65
C LYS A 22 -19.55 -1.92 4.83
N ASP A 23 -20.07 -3.12 4.56
CA ASP A 23 -20.41 -4.10 5.57
C ASP A 23 -19.16 -4.63 6.28
N LEU A 24 -18.10 -4.90 5.51
CA LEU A 24 -16.79 -5.28 6.04
C LEU A 24 -16.17 -4.15 6.88
N THR A 25 -16.28 -2.91 6.44
CA THR A 25 -15.78 -1.75 7.20
C THR A 25 -16.46 -1.65 8.55
N LEU A 26 -17.79 -1.86 8.61
CA LEU A 26 -18.56 -1.85 9.84
C LEU A 26 -18.20 -3.04 10.73
N ALA A 27 -18.17 -4.25 10.19
CA ALA A 27 -17.87 -5.47 10.93
C ALA A 27 -16.47 -5.43 11.57
N LEU A 28 -15.50 -4.90 10.85
CA LEU A 28 -14.11 -4.75 11.30
C LEU A 28 -13.90 -3.51 12.21
N LYS A 29 -14.94 -2.70 12.44
CA LYS A 29 -14.88 -1.43 13.19
C LYS A 29 -13.76 -0.52 12.69
N ALA A 30 -13.41 -0.62 11.42
CA ALA A 30 -12.35 0.17 10.79
C ALA A 30 -12.90 1.52 10.31
N LYS A 31 -12.04 2.56 10.31
CA LYS A 31 -12.42 3.87 9.76
C LYS A 31 -12.64 3.81 8.24
N ASN A 32 -11.85 3.02 7.57
CA ASN A 32 -11.93 2.75 6.14
C ASN A 32 -11.13 1.49 5.83
N ILE A 33 -11.55 0.74 4.81
CA ILE A 33 -10.79 -0.39 4.25
C ILE A 33 -10.57 -0.16 2.76
N ARG A 34 -9.51 -0.76 2.23
CA ARG A 34 -9.26 -0.79 0.79
C ARG A 34 -9.36 -2.23 0.30
N ILE A 35 -10.13 -2.45 -0.76
CA ILE A 35 -10.21 -3.74 -1.43
C ILE A 35 -9.44 -3.62 -2.74
N GLN A 36 -8.48 -4.51 -2.94
CA GLN A 36 -7.73 -4.65 -4.17
C GLN A 36 -8.09 -6.00 -4.81
N ALA A 37 -8.87 -5.94 -5.86
CA ALA A 37 -9.37 -7.13 -6.54
C ALA A 37 -9.24 -6.99 -8.07
N PRO A 38 -8.35 -7.77 -8.70
CA PRO A 38 -7.36 -8.68 -8.09
C PRO A 38 -6.10 -7.96 -7.57
N ILE A 39 -5.30 -8.67 -6.74
CA ILE A 39 -3.92 -8.27 -6.47
C ILE A 39 -3.10 -8.60 -7.73
N PRO A 40 -2.37 -7.63 -8.33
CA PRO A 40 -1.57 -7.88 -9.51
C PRO A 40 -0.57 -9.03 -9.30
N GLY A 41 -0.52 -9.95 -10.26
CA GLY A 41 0.41 -11.08 -10.25
C GLY A 41 0.06 -12.25 -9.33
N LEU A 42 -0.93 -12.13 -8.42
CA LEU A 42 -1.27 -13.18 -7.46
C LEU A 42 -2.63 -13.86 -7.70
N GLY A 43 -3.54 -13.22 -8.46
CA GLY A 43 -4.90 -13.75 -8.66
C GLY A 43 -5.72 -13.85 -7.35
N LEU A 44 -5.34 -13.10 -6.33
CA LEU A 44 -5.99 -13.04 -5.02
C LEU A 44 -6.72 -11.71 -4.84
N VAL A 45 -7.61 -11.66 -3.88
CA VAL A 45 -8.23 -10.41 -3.39
C VAL A 45 -7.53 -9.98 -2.12
N GLY A 46 -7.09 -8.72 -2.06
CA GLY A 46 -6.50 -8.10 -0.88
C GLY A 46 -7.51 -7.19 -0.19
N ILE A 47 -7.68 -7.37 1.11
CA ILE A 47 -8.42 -6.45 1.97
C ILE A 47 -7.43 -5.81 2.92
N GLU A 48 -7.21 -4.51 2.75
CA GLU A 48 -6.30 -3.71 3.56
C GLU A 48 -7.09 -3.02 4.67
N VAL A 49 -6.70 -3.32 5.91
CA VAL A 49 -7.33 -2.78 7.12
C VAL A 49 -6.29 -1.95 7.88
N PRO A 50 -6.59 -0.70 8.25
CA PRO A 50 -5.68 0.10 9.05
C PRO A 50 -5.55 -0.50 10.46
N ASN A 51 -4.32 -0.55 10.98
CA ASN A 51 -4.07 -0.98 12.35
C ASN A 51 -4.44 0.15 13.34
N ASP A 52 -4.88 -0.21 14.54
CA ASP A 52 -5.14 0.75 15.62
C ASP A 52 -3.85 1.45 16.05
N ARG A 53 -2.79 0.68 16.19
CA ARG A 53 -1.44 1.22 16.41
C ARG A 53 -0.75 1.38 15.06
N ARG A 54 -0.23 2.58 14.81
CA ARG A 54 0.52 2.90 13.59
C ARG A 54 1.99 2.95 13.94
N ASP A 55 2.79 2.17 13.25
CA ASP A 55 4.24 2.32 13.28
C ASP A 55 4.64 3.53 12.44
N VAL A 56 5.60 4.29 12.95
CA VAL A 56 6.17 5.42 12.23
C VAL A 56 7.27 4.89 11.32
N VAL A 57 7.06 5.03 10.02
CA VAL A 57 8.10 4.71 9.03
C VAL A 57 9.04 5.91 8.96
N SER A 58 10.27 5.74 9.44
CA SER A 58 11.25 6.82 9.41
C SER A 58 11.93 6.89 8.05
N LEU A 59 12.22 8.11 7.58
CA LEU A 59 12.98 8.32 6.35
C LEU A 59 14.36 7.66 6.45
N ARG A 60 14.96 7.67 7.64
CA ARG A 60 16.26 7.07 7.91
C ARG A 60 16.30 5.59 7.58
N GLU A 61 15.29 4.82 8.01
CA GLU A 61 15.21 3.37 7.71
C GLU A 61 15.23 3.10 6.21
N ILE A 62 14.54 3.93 5.42
CA ILE A 62 14.50 3.75 3.97
C ILE A 62 15.85 4.14 3.33
N VAL A 63 16.45 5.26 3.77
CA VAL A 63 17.74 5.74 3.24
C VAL A 63 18.88 4.77 3.58
N GLU A 64 18.87 4.17 4.76
CA GLU A 64 19.88 3.19 5.19
C GLU A 64 19.63 1.79 4.60
N SER A 65 18.49 1.57 3.96
CA SER A 65 18.15 0.27 3.37
C SER A 65 19.05 -0.11 2.19
N PRO A 66 19.28 -1.42 1.96
CA PRO A 66 20.02 -1.88 0.79
C PRO A 66 19.39 -1.47 -0.55
N GLN A 67 18.07 -1.29 -0.58
CA GLN A 67 17.33 -0.85 -1.77
C GLN A 67 17.72 0.56 -2.19
N PHE A 68 17.99 1.45 -1.22
CA PHE A 68 18.45 2.81 -1.51
C PHE A 68 19.96 2.89 -1.66
N THR A 69 20.73 2.30 -0.74
CA THR A 69 22.20 2.43 -0.72
C THR A 69 22.89 1.77 -1.92
N LYS A 70 22.29 0.71 -2.48
CA LYS A 70 22.78 0.04 -3.69
C LYS A 70 22.19 0.59 -4.98
N HIS A 71 21.33 1.61 -4.89
CA HIS A 71 20.71 2.21 -6.07
C HIS A 71 21.75 3.01 -6.85
N THR A 72 21.87 2.77 -8.15
CA THR A 72 22.92 3.39 -9.00
C THR A 72 22.56 4.79 -9.47
N SER A 73 21.28 5.13 -9.47
CA SER A 73 20.82 6.46 -9.91
C SER A 73 21.00 7.50 -8.81
N LYS A 74 21.51 8.68 -9.21
CA LYS A 74 21.56 9.87 -8.35
C LYS A 74 20.20 10.52 -8.11
N LEU A 75 19.18 10.09 -8.84
CA LEU A 75 17.80 10.58 -8.74
C LEU A 75 16.89 9.59 -7.99
N ALA A 76 17.49 8.66 -7.26
CA ALA A 76 16.73 7.74 -6.39
C ALA A 76 16.00 8.52 -5.30
N MET A 77 14.73 8.20 -5.10
CA MET A 77 13.86 8.84 -4.12
C MET A 77 13.25 7.78 -3.20
N CYS A 78 13.31 8.04 -1.90
CA CYS A 78 12.64 7.23 -0.89
C CYS A 78 11.15 7.56 -0.87
N VAL A 79 10.30 6.57 -1.11
CA VAL A 79 8.83 6.74 -1.09
C VAL A 79 8.25 6.37 0.28
N GLY A 80 8.74 5.31 0.87
CA GLY A 80 8.25 4.81 2.15
C GLY A 80 8.43 3.30 2.30
N SER A 81 7.54 2.67 3.04
CA SER A 81 7.51 1.22 3.25
C SER A 81 6.27 0.60 2.61
N GLY A 82 6.45 -0.51 1.94
CA GLY A 82 5.37 -1.31 1.39
C GLY A 82 4.54 -2.00 2.49
N ILE A 83 3.45 -2.66 2.10
CA ILE A 83 2.54 -3.35 3.04
C ILE A 83 3.24 -4.50 3.76
N ALA A 84 4.22 -5.12 3.11
CA ALA A 84 5.02 -6.20 3.70
C ALA A 84 6.18 -5.68 4.58
N GLY A 85 6.35 -4.34 4.70
CA GLY A 85 7.43 -3.73 5.45
C GLY A 85 8.70 -3.48 4.63
N ASP A 86 8.69 -3.82 3.35
CA ASP A 86 9.82 -3.62 2.44
C ASP A 86 10.00 -2.13 2.08
N PRO A 87 11.23 -1.62 2.05
CA PRO A 87 11.51 -0.27 1.60
C PRO A 87 11.16 -0.07 0.13
N VAL A 88 10.42 1.01 -0.16
CA VAL A 88 10.05 1.42 -1.51
C VAL A 88 10.90 2.59 -1.95
N VAL A 89 11.71 2.36 -2.96
CA VAL A 89 12.58 3.34 -3.60
C VAL A 89 12.21 3.43 -5.07
N CYS A 90 12.10 4.63 -5.59
CA CYS A 90 11.80 4.90 -7.00
C CYS A 90 12.92 5.75 -7.61
N ASP A 91 13.04 5.70 -8.92
CA ASP A 91 13.93 6.58 -9.67
C ASP A 91 13.11 7.70 -10.31
N MET A 92 13.44 8.96 -10.00
CA MET A 92 12.71 10.11 -10.56
C MET A 92 12.86 10.21 -12.10
N LYS A 93 13.93 9.66 -12.68
CA LYS A 93 14.08 9.64 -14.14
C LYS A 93 13.00 8.82 -14.86
N ASP A 94 12.43 7.82 -14.15
CA ASP A 94 11.38 6.95 -14.69
C ASP A 94 9.97 7.56 -14.49
N MET A 95 9.90 8.74 -13.84
CA MET A 95 8.66 9.46 -13.55
C MET A 95 8.65 10.80 -14.29
N PRO A 96 8.19 10.86 -15.55
CA PRO A 96 8.14 12.11 -16.32
C PRO A 96 7.21 13.15 -15.68
N HIS A 97 6.23 12.71 -14.90
CA HIS A 97 5.30 13.54 -14.15
C HIS A 97 5.10 12.97 -12.76
N LEU A 98 5.24 13.80 -11.73
CA LEU A 98 4.99 13.43 -10.33
C LEU A 98 3.95 14.37 -9.73
N LEU A 99 2.84 13.81 -9.26
CA LEU A 99 1.83 14.55 -8.50
C LEU A 99 1.92 14.17 -7.02
N ILE A 100 2.17 15.16 -6.17
CA ILE A 100 2.13 14.99 -4.71
C ILE A 100 0.89 15.69 -4.17
N ALA A 101 -0.02 14.92 -3.59
CA ALA A 101 -1.27 15.44 -3.03
C ALA A 101 -1.50 14.92 -1.60
N GLY A 102 -2.18 15.72 -0.81
CA GLY A 102 -2.53 15.37 0.57
C GLY A 102 -3.24 16.51 1.28
N GLN A 103 -3.85 16.22 2.41
CA GLN A 103 -4.48 17.22 3.27
C GLN A 103 -3.44 18.19 3.84
N THR A 104 -3.89 19.37 4.27
CA THR A 104 -3.04 20.31 5.00
C THR A 104 -2.54 19.65 6.29
N GLY A 105 -1.24 19.76 6.56
CA GLY A 105 -0.62 19.11 7.71
C GLY A 105 -0.27 17.63 7.53
N SER A 106 -0.46 17.04 6.34
CA SER A 106 -0.10 15.63 6.07
C SER A 106 1.39 15.40 5.79
N GLY A 107 2.21 16.44 5.79
CA GLY A 107 3.66 16.34 5.53
C GLY A 107 4.05 16.40 4.05
N LYS A 108 3.15 16.86 3.18
CA LYS A 108 3.47 17.07 1.75
C LYS A 108 4.37 18.28 1.53
#